data_c743308a7fa374cf68e680c2e29490c2
#
_entry.id   c743308a7fa374cf68e680c2e29490c2
#
_cell.length_a   1.000
_cell.length_b   1.000
_cell.length_c   1.000
_cell.angle_alpha   90.00
_cell.angle_beta   90.00
_cell.angle_gamma   90.00
#
_symmetry.space_group_name_H-M   'P 1'
#
loop_
_entity.id
_entity.type
_entity.pdbx_description
1 polymer ?
#
loop_
_entity_poly.entity_id
_entity_poly.type
_entity_poly.pdbx_seq_one_letter_code
_entity_poly.pdbx_strand_id
1 'polypeptide(L)'
;MKRIASTQNQAVKNIVALQSKAKARKETKSFVVEGLRELQLAFTVGFEAMHIYWCPEILGEVAFKNWIGKFNIYSEIIAVSTDVYRKMVVRDTTEGVVSVLKQKDAKLENWQPKSNCPFVLVLESIEKPGNLGAILRTADAAGVDAVIISDPHTDIYNPNVIRSSVGGFFSVLTFVCENNQAKDFLKTFNINIYAASLQKSINYATADFTKATALVMGSEAKGLSPLWQKETTAVKIPMLGHVDSLNVSVATAVLAYEVVRQRKS
;
A
#
# COMPACT_ATOMS: atom_id res chain seq x y z
N MET A 1 -33.10 9.19 1.45
CA MET A 1 -31.73 8.81 0.90
C MET A 1 -31.69 9.17 -0.57
N LYS A 2 -30.67 9.87 -1.02
CA LYS A 2 -30.47 10.22 -2.43
C LYS A 2 -30.19 8.96 -3.25
N ARG A 3 -30.73 8.89 -4.48
CA ARG A 3 -30.53 7.75 -5.40
C ARG A 3 -30.00 8.24 -6.76
N ILE A 4 -29.02 7.52 -7.30
CA ILE A 4 -28.47 7.76 -8.64
C ILE A 4 -28.77 6.53 -9.49
N ALA A 5 -29.50 6.72 -10.61
CA ALA A 5 -29.85 5.68 -11.57
C ALA A 5 -29.21 5.90 -12.96
N SER A 6 -28.60 7.06 -13.19
CA SER A 6 -27.97 7.37 -14.49
C SER A 6 -26.46 7.23 -14.44
N THR A 7 -25.88 6.45 -15.32
CA THR A 7 -24.42 6.31 -15.50
C THR A 7 -23.75 7.59 -16.03
N GLN A 8 -24.53 8.57 -16.49
CA GLN A 8 -24.07 9.88 -16.95
C GLN A 8 -23.98 10.92 -15.82
N ASN A 9 -24.40 10.54 -14.59
CA ASN A 9 -24.32 11.42 -13.42
C ASN A 9 -22.88 11.86 -13.16
N GLN A 10 -22.70 13.11 -12.73
CA GLN A 10 -21.36 13.67 -12.46
C GLN A 10 -20.59 12.90 -11.40
N ALA A 11 -21.26 12.39 -10.35
CA ALA A 11 -20.60 11.57 -9.33
C ALA A 11 -20.00 10.28 -9.91
N VAL A 12 -20.70 9.63 -10.85
CA VAL A 12 -20.20 8.44 -11.54
C VAL A 12 -18.94 8.78 -12.36
N LYS A 13 -18.99 9.87 -13.13
CA LYS A 13 -17.85 10.36 -13.92
C LYS A 13 -16.64 10.66 -13.03
N ASN A 14 -16.85 11.26 -11.86
CA ASN A 14 -15.81 11.56 -10.89
C ASN A 14 -15.15 10.28 -10.36
N ILE A 15 -15.93 9.26 -10.00
CA ILE A 15 -15.40 7.97 -9.54
C ILE A 15 -14.55 7.31 -10.64
N VAL A 16 -15.06 7.25 -11.87
CA VAL A 16 -14.29 6.70 -13.01
C VAL A 16 -12.99 7.49 -13.25
N ALA A 17 -13.03 8.81 -13.08
CA ALA A 17 -11.83 9.63 -13.18
C ALA A 17 -10.83 9.33 -12.06
N LEU A 18 -11.28 9.16 -10.81
CA LEU A 18 -10.44 8.78 -9.68
C LEU A 18 -9.81 7.37 -9.85
N GLN A 19 -10.54 6.45 -10.46
CA GLN A 19 -10.01 5.12 -10.76
C GLN A 19 -8.93 5.14 -11.85
N SER A 20 -9.13 5.93 -12.91
CA SER A 20 -8.29 5.89 -14.10
C SER A 20 -7.15 6.91 -14.13
N LYS A 21 -7.27 8.06 -13.41
CA LYS A 21 -6.37 9.20 -13.55
C LYS A 21 -5.69 9.57 -12.23
N ALA A 22 -4.36 9.41 -12.16
CA ALA A 22 -3.56 9.87 -11.01
C ALA A 22 -3.71 11.39 -10.76
N LYS A 23 -3.81 12.20 -11.83
CA LYS A 23 -4.04 13.64 -11.75
C LYS A 23 -5.32 13.97 -10.98
N ALA A 24 -6.43 13.27 -11.26
CA ALA A 24 -7.69 13.49 -10.54
C ALA A 24 -7.55 13.21 -9.04
N ARG A 25 -6.88 12.10 -8.66
CA ARG A 25 -6.62 11.76 -7.25
C ARG A 25 -5.74 12.79 -6.55
N LYS A 26 -4.71 13.29 -7.23
CA LYS A 26 -3.81 14.31 -6.70
C LYS A 26 -4.51 15.66 -6.47
N GLU A 27 -5.32 16.09 -7.43
CA GLU A 27 -6.05 17.38 -7.36
C GLU A 27 -7.15 17.37 -6.30
N THR A 28 -7.90 16.28 -6.21
CA THR A 28 -9.00 16.15 -5.25
C THR A 28 -8.57 15.65 -3.87
N LYS A 29 -7.32 15.22 -3.70
CA LYS A 29 -6.82 14.57 -2.48
C LYS A 29 -7.73 13.42 -2.02
N SER A 30 -8.27 12.66 -2.99
CA SER A 30 -9.20 11.57 -2.72
C SER A 30 -8.92 10.35 -3.61
N PHE A 31 -9.48 9.21 -3.24
CA PHE A 31 -9.32 7.96 -3.96
C PHE A 31 -10.53 7.05 -3.75
N VAL A 32 -10.64 6.01 -4.57
CA VAL A 32 -11.77 5.07 -4.54
C VAL A 32 -11.34 3.77 -3.87
N VAL A 33 -12.22 3.26 -3.01
CA VAL A 33 -12.09 1.93 -2.39
C VAL A 33 -13.36 1.13 -2.66
N GLU A 34 -13.19 -0.10 -3.13
CA GLU A 34 -14.26 -1.05 -3.44
C GLU A 34 -14.24 -2.20 -2.45
N GLY A 35 -15.42 -2.64 -2.02
CA GLY A 35 -15.58 -3.84 -1.21
C GLY A 35 -15.69 -3.58 0.29
N LEU A 36 -16.44 -4.46 0.96
CA LEU A 36 -16.75 -4.35 2.39
C LEU A 36 -15.52 -4.52 3.26
N ARG A 37 -14.64 -5.45 2.89
CA ARG A 37 -13.44 -5.78 3.67
C ARG A 37 -12.45 -4.62 3.66
N GLU A 38 -12.12 -4.10 2.50
CA GLU A 38 -11.17 -3.00 2.34
C GLU A 38 -11.70 -1.72 2.99
N LEU A 39 -12.99 -1.43 2.84
CA LEU A 39 -13.62 -0.28 3.51
C LEU A 39 -13.68 -0.45 5.03
N GLN A 40 -13.94 -1.66 5.52
CA GLN A 40 -13.89 -1.95 6.96
C GLN A 40 -12.50 -1.64 7.53
N LEU A 41 -11.43 -2.12 6.89
CA LEU A 41 -10.07 -1.83 7.31
C LEU A 41 -9.77 -0.33 7.26
N ALA A 42 -10.16 0.33 6.16
CA ALA A 42 -9.96 1.77 6.01
C ALA A 42 -10.63 2.57 7.15
N PHE A 43 -11.87 2.24 7.48
CA PHE A 43 -12.62 2.93 8.54
C PHE A 43 -12.04 2.62 9.92
N THR A 44 -11.63 1.38 10.18
CA THR A 44 -11.00 1.00 11.46
C THR A 44 -9.72 1.79 11.73
N VAL A 45 -8.94 2.11 10.70
CA VAL A 45 -7.71 2.89 10.84
C VAL A 45 -7.92 4.40 10.60
N GLY A 46 -9.18 4.86 10.58
CA GLY A 46 -9.54 6.26 10.58
C GLY A 46 -9.39 6.96 9.22
N PHE A 47 -9.60 6.26 8.10
CA PHE A 47 -9.81 6.94 6.83
C PHE A 47 -11.22 7.55 6.79
N GLU A 48 -11.31 8.81 6.34
CA GLU A 48 -12.57 9.53 6.24
C GLU A 48 -13.23 9.29 4.88
N ALA A 49 -14.50 8.85 4.91
CA ALA A 49 -15.32 8.80 3.70
C ALA A 49 -15.81 10.20 3.34
N MET A 50 -15.71 10.56 2.07
CA MET A 50 -16.39 11.73 1.51
C MET A 50 -17.80 11.37 1.04
N HIS A 51 -17.94 10.24 0.37
CA HIS A 51 -19.20 9.68 -0.10
C HIS A 51 -19.16 8.16 -0.06
N ILE A 52 -20.29 7.54 0.29
CA ILE A 52 -20.48 6.09 0.22
C ILE A 52 -21.61 5.81 -0.77
N TYR A 53 -21.32 4.97 -1.76
CA TYR A 53 -22.29 4.52 -2.74
C TYR A 53 -22.62 3.05 -2.47
N TRP A 54 -23.90 2.78 -2.33
CA TRP A 54 -24.42 1.47 -1.99
C TRP A 54 -25.47 1.02 -3.01
N CYS A 55 -25.36 -0.21 -3.47
CA CYS A 55 -26.31 -0.85 -4.38
C CYS A 55 -27.22 -1.80 -3.60
N PRO A 56 -28.49 -1.42 -3.33
CA PRO A 56 -29.43 -2.25 -2.56
C PRO A 56 -29.72 -3.61 -3.19
N GLU A 57 -29.66 -3.68 -4.51
CA GLU A 57 -29.91 -4.89 -5.30
C GLU A 57 -28.80 -5.94 -5.14
N ILE A 58 -27.59 -5.54 -4.72
CA ILE A 58 -26.44 -6.44 -4.50
C ILE A 58 -26.26 -6.70 -3.01
N LEU A 59 -26.27 -5.64 -2.20
CA LEU A 59 -26.17 -5.73 -0.75
C LEU A 59 -27.47 -5.22 -0.12
N GLY A 60 -28.32 -6.13 0.33
CA GLY A 60 -29.63 -5.79 0.93
C GLY A 60 -29.51 -4.79 2.08
N GLU A 61 -30.56 -4.01 2.30
CA GLU A 61 -30.58 -2.90 3.26
C GLU A 61 -30.20 -3.30 4.70
N VAL A 62 -30.70 -4.44 5.16
CA VAL A 62 -30.41 -4.95 6.51
C VAL A 62 -28.93 -5.25 6.67
N ALA A 63 -28.33 -5.94 5.69
CA ALA A 63 -26.91 -6.28 5.71
C ALA A 63 -26.03 -5.01 5.65
N PHE A 64 -26.40 -4.05 4.80
CA PHE A 64 -25.70 -2.79 4.71
C PHE A 64 -25.77 -1.99 6.01
N LYS A 65 -26.96 -1.85 6.63
CA LYS A 65 -27.15 -1.13 7.90
C LYS A 65 -26.36 -1.78 9.04
N ASN A 66 -26.36 -3.11 9.12
CA ASN A 66 -25.58 -3.86 10.11
C ASN A 66 -24.07 -3.70 9.93
N TRP A 67 -23.61 -3.57 8.68
CA TRP A 67 -22.20 -3.36 8.38
C TRP A 67 -21.77 -1.92 8.67
N ILE A 68 -22.49 -0.92 8.14
CA ILE A 68 -22.12 0.50 8.26
C ILE A 68 -22.26 1.01 9.70
N GLY A 69 -23.22 0.46 10.45
CA GLY A 69 -23.45 0.82 11.85
C GLY A 69 -22.32 0.46 12.83
N LYS A 70 -21.34 -0.29 12.37
CA LYS A 70 -20.11 -0.58 13.15
C LYS A 70 -19.13 0.59 13.18
N PHE A 71 -19.35 1.61 12.36
CA PHE A 71 -18.41 2.71 12.16
C PHE A 71 -19.10 4.05 12.40
N ASN A 72 -18.35 5.01 12.94
CA ASN A 72 -18.80 6.39 13.09
C ASN A 72 -18.65 7.13 11.76
N ILE A 73 -19.62 6.98 10.85
CA ILE A 73 -19.61 7.57 9.52
C ILE A 73 -20.54 8.77 9.48
N TYR A 74 -20.00 9.92 9.11
CA TYR A 74 -20.74 11.18 8.99
C TYR A 74 -20.95 11.62 7.53
N SER A 75 -20.46 10.85 6.57
CA SER A 75 -20.57 11.16 5.14
C SER A 75 -21.91 10.77 4.55
N GLU A 76 -22.27 11.41 3.44
CA GLU A 76 -23.49 11.12 2.69
C GLU A 76 -23.45 9.68 2.14
N ILE A 77 -24.53 8.93 2.40
CA ILE A 77 -24.76 7.60 1.83
C ILE A 77 -25.75 7.76 0.67
N ILE A 78 -25.36 7.29 -0.51
CA ILE A 78 -26.09 7.44 -1.76
C ILE A 78 -26.44 6.06 -2.30
N ALA A 79 -27.72 5.77 -2.49
CA ALA A 79 -28.16 4.55 -3.15
C ALA A 79 -27.89 4.65 -4.65
N VAL A 80 -27.45 3.55 -5.27
CA VAL A 80 -27.17 3.49 -6.72
C VAL A 80 -27.81 2.26 -7.33
N SER A 81 -28.23 2.35 -8.61
CA SER A 81 -28.70 1.17 -9.36
C SER A 81 -27.54 0.23 -9.70
N THR A 82 -27.86 -1.02 -10.03
CA THR A 82 -26.85 -2.03 -10.41
C THR A 82 -25.99 -1.57 -11.59
N ASP A 83 -26.56 -0.92 -12.61
CA ASP A 83 -25.80 -0.42 -13.76
C ASP A 83 -24.85 0.71 -13.39
N VAL A 84 -25.29 1.62 -12.50
CA VAL A 84 -24.44 2.68 -11.95
C VAL A 84 -23.32 2.08 -11.13
N TYR A 85 -23.62 1.13 -10.25
CA TYR A 85 -22.63 0.45 -9.42
C TYR A 85 -21.56 -0.25 -10.26
N ARG A 86 -22.00 -1.05 -11.27
CA ARG A 86 -21.08 -1.72 -12.19
C ARG A 86 -20.15 -0.76 -12.94
N LYS A 87 -20.61 0.46 -13.23
CA LYS A 87 -19.78 1.50 -13.85
C LYS A 87 -18.77 2.12 -12.86
N MET A 88 -19.06 2.07 -11.56
CA MET A 88 -18.24 2.63 -10.48
C MET A 88 -17.18 1.68 -9.95
N VAL A 89 -17.21 0.39 -10.30
CA VAL A 89 -16.27 -0.62 -9.81
C VAL A 89 -15.40 -1.16 -10.94
N VAL A 90 -14.22 -1.66 -10.58
CA VAL A 90 -13.27 -2.29 -11.50
C VAL A 90 -13.27 -3.81 -11.34
N ARG A 91 -13.76 -4.31 -10.19
CA ARG A 91 -13.84 -5.75 -9.91
C ARG A 91 -15.09 -6.38 -10.55
N ASP A 92 -14.93 -7.58 -11.10
CA ASP A 92 -16.06 -8.39 -11.58
C ASP A 92 -16.90 -8.95 -10.41
N THR A 93 -16.25 -9.28 -9.29
CA THR A 93 -16.93 -9.69 -8.05
C THR A 93 -17.31 -8.45 -7.24
N THR A 94 -18.60 -8.22 -7.10
CA THR A 94 -19.14 -7.00 -6.50
C THR A 94 -19.76 -7.29 -5.12
N GLU A 95 -19.41 -6.47 -4.13
CA GLU A 95 -19.97 -6.54 -2.77
C GLU A 95 -21.01 -5.47 -2.48
N GLY A 96 -21.41 -4.69 -3.50
CA GLY A 96 -22.50 -3.71 -3.42
C GLY A 96 -22.13 -2.39 -2.73
N VAL A 97 -20.86 -2.15 -2.38
CA VAL A 97 -20.42 -0.88 -1.77
C VAL A 97 -19.12 -0.40 -2.41
N VAL A 98 -19.06 0.89 -2.70
CA VAL A 98 -17.86 1.63 -3.11
C VAL A 98 -17.84 2.98 -2.42
N SER A 99 -16.67 3.46 -2.02
CA SER A 99 -16.54 4.75 -1.32
C SER A 99 -15.42 5.60 -1.92
N VAL A 100 -15.62 6.92 -1.86
CA VAL A 100 -14.56 7.90 -2.08
C VAL A 100 -14.02 8.32 -0.73
N LEU A 101 -12.75 8.08 -0.48
CA LEU A 101 -12.06 8.39 0.76
C LEU A 101 -11.08 9.56 0.58
N LYS A 102 -10.84 10.33 1.64
CA LYS A 102 -9.76 11.33 1.68
C LYS A 102 -8.40 10.64 1.79
N GLN A 103 -7.41 11.16 1.06
CA GLN A 103 -6.01 10.76 1.23
C GLN A 103 -5.49 11.22 2.59
N LYS A 104 -4.61 10.42 3.20
CA LYS A 104 -3.86 10.81 4.40
C LYS A 104 -2.51 11.40 3.98
N ASP A 105 -2.13 12.47 4.62
CA ASP A 105 -0.79 13.09 4.48
C ASP A 105 0.07 12.66 5.67
N ALA A 106 0.54 11.42 5.64
CA ALA A 106 1.42 10.88 6.66
C ALA A 106 2.86 11.31 6.37
N LYS A 107 3.45 12.12 7.24
CA LYS A 107 4.83 12.58 7.11
C LYS A 107 5.77 11.71 7.90
N LEU A 108 6.87 11.27 7.27
CA LEU A 108 7.87 10.40 7.87
C LEU A 108 8.52 11.02 9.11
N GLU A 109 8.74 12.33 9.11
CA GLU A 109 9.33 13.10 10.21
C GLU A 109 8.52 13.04 11.52
N ASN A 110 7.21 12.76 11.42
CA ASN A 110 6.31 12.65 12.58
C ASN A 110 6.21 11.22 13.12
N TRP A 111 6.82 10.24 12.46
CA TRP A 111 6.79 8.85 12.92
C TRP A 111 7.97 8.54 13.83
N GLN A 112 7.67 7.86 14.91
CA GLN A 112 8.68 7.32 15.83
C GLN A 112 8.48 5.80 15.93
N PRO A 113 9.54 5.00 15.75
CA PRO A 113 9.47 3.55 15.96
C PRO A 113 9.01 3.22 17.38
N LYS A 114 8.06 2.30 17.50
CA LYS A 114 7.51 1.90 18.81
C LYS A 114 8.41 0.95 19.59
N SER A 115 9.38 0.33 18.93
CA SER A 115 10.33 -0.60 19.52
C SER A 115 11.77 -0.17 19.26
N ASN A 116 12.71 -0.67 20.05
CA ASN A 116 14.14 -0.49 19.81
C ASN A 116 14.68 -1.36 18.66
N CYS A 117 13.83 -2.23 18.09
CA CYS A 117 14.19 -3.14 17.02
C CYS A 117 13.16 -3.08 15.87
N PRO A 118 12.94 -1.89 15.26
CA PRO A 118 11.96 -1.74 14.20
C PRO A 118 12.36 -2.53 12.94
N PHE A 119 11.33 -2.95 12.19
CA PHE A 119 11.50 -3.52 10.86
C PHE A 119 10.85 -2.61 9.83
N VAL A 120 11.66 -2.05 8.93
CA VAL A 120 11.24 -1.09 7.92
C VAL A 120 11.50 -1.65 6.52
N LEU A 121 10.58 -1.42 5.59
CA LEU A 121 10.83 -1.59 4.16
C LEU A 121 11.00 -0.22 3.51
N VAL A 122 12.03 -0.07 2.68
CA VAL A 122 12.21 1.11 1.82
C VAL A 122 12.08 0.66 0.38
N LEU A 123 11.20 1.31 -0.37
CA LEU A 123 10.86 0.96 -1.74
C LEU A 123 11.23 2.13 -2.66
N GLU A 124 12.41 2.03 -3.28
CA GLU A 124 12.90 3.08 -4.17
C GLU A 124 12.32 2.91 -5.58
N SER A 125 11.55 3.93 -6.00
CA SER A 125 11.08 4.08 -7.39
C SER A 125 10.35 2.85 -7.96
N ILE A 126 9.56 2.14 -7.16
CA ILE A 126 8.77 1.00 -7.63
C ILE A 126 7.77 1.47 -8.68
N GLU A 127 7.80 0.85 -9.88
CA GLU A 127 7.05 1.32 -11.05
C GLU A 127 5.68 0.66 -11.18
N LYS A 128 5.55 -0.63 -10.85
CA LYS A 128 4.32 -1.40 -11.09
C LYS A 128 3.38 -1.36 -9.88
N PRO A 129 2.15 -0.83 -10.03
CA PRO A 129 1.16 -0.79 -8.95
C PRO A 129 0.89 -2.14 -8.30
N GLY A 130 0.86 -3.23 -9.11
CA GLY A 130 0.66 -4.58 -8.62
C GLY A 130 1.79 -5.06 -7.70
N ASN A 131 3.05 -4.73 -8.01
CA ASN A 131 4.20 -5.05 -7.16
C ASN A 131 4.14 -4.28 -5.84
N LEU A 132 3.85 -2.98 -5.90
CA LEU A 132 3.70 -2.16 -4.70
C LEU A 132 2.63 -2.72 -3.76
N GLY A 133 1.44 -3.05 -4.29
CA GLY A 133 0.39 -3.65 -3.47
C GLY A 133 0.76 -5.03 -2.92
N ALA A 134 1.42 -5.89 -3.70
CA ALA A 134 1.90 -7.19 -3.23
C ALA A 134 2.95 -7.04 -2.10
N ILE A 135 3.82 -6.02 -2.18
CA ILE A 135 4.79 -5.71 -1.13
C ILE A 135 4.07 -5.24 0.14
N LEU A 136 3.06 -4.37 0.04
CA LEU A 136 2.26 -3.93 1.19
C LEU A 136 1.54 -5.10 1.87
N ARG A 137 1.03 -6.06 1.09
CA ARG A 137 0.46 -7.30 1.62
C ARG A 137 1.50 -8.15 2.36
N THR A 138 2.71 -8.26 1.81
CA THR A 138 3.83 -8.95 2.47
C THR A 138 4.26 -8.24 3.74
N ALA A 139 4.31 -6.90 3.71
CA ALA A 139 4.66 -6.08 4.87
C ALA A 139 3.69 -6.28 6.05
N ASP A 140 2.38 -6.31 5.77
CA ASP A 140 1.35 -6.64 6.76
C ASP A 140 1.57 -8.03 7.34
N ALA A 141 1.72 -9.05 6.48
CA ALA A 141 1.90 -10.43 6.89
C ALA A 141 3.20 -10.69 7.68
N ALA A 142 4.27 -9.95 7.39
CA ALA A 142 5.57 -10.06 8.05
C ALA A 142 5.68 -9.18 9.31
N GLY A 143 4.67 -8.38 9.64
CA GLY A 143 4.69 -7.48 10.79
C GLY A 143 5.69 -6.34 10.64
N VAL A 144 5.81 -5.77 9.44
CA VAL A 144 6.66 -4.61 9.16
C VAL A 144 6.09 -3.38 9.87
N ASP A 145 6.92 -2.64 10.61
CA ASP A 145 6.49 -1.46 11.36
C ASP A 145 6.12 -0.29 10.44
N ALA A 146 6.86 -0.11 9.34
CA ALA A 146 6.58 0.91 8.35
C ALA A 146 7.12 0.57 6.96
N VAL A 147 6.45 1.06 5.93
CA VAL A 147 6.92 1.07 4.54
C VAL A 147 7.19 2.51 4.12
N ILE A 148 8.40 2.78 3.68
CA ILE A 148 8.82 4.08 3.13
C ILE A 148 8.94 3.94 1.62
N ILE A 149 8.12 4.65 0.88
CA ILE A 149 8.17 4.71 -0.58
C ILE A 149 8.96 5.95 -0.95
N SER A 150 10.19 5.75 -1.40
CA SER A 150 11.10 6.84 -1.75
C SER A 150 11.15 7.06 -3.26
N ASP A 151 11.19 8.34 -3.66
CA ASP A 151 11.16 8.79 -5.06
C ASP A 151 10.10 8.03 -5.90
N PRO A 152 8.81 8.13 -5.55
CA PRO A 152 7.76 7.27 -6.07
C PRO A 152 7.51 7.49 -7.56
N HIS A 153 7.52 6.41 -8.34
CA HIS A 153 7.04 6.39 -9.73
C HIS A 153 5.58 5.92 -9.83
N THR A 154 5.05 5.34 -8.77
CA THR A 154 3.67 4.85 -8.70
C THR A 154 2.88 5.65 -7.68
N ASP A 155 1.68 6.08 -8.06
CA ASP A 155 0.71 6.66 -7.13
C ASP A 155 0.21 5.59 -6.16
N ILE A 156 0.47 5.77 -4.86
CA ILE A 156 0.11 4.82 -3.81
C ILE A 156 -1.41 4.61 -3.69
N TYR A 157 -2.21 5.62 -4.07
CA TYR A 157 -3.66 5.58 -4.10
C TYR A 157 -4.24 5.01 -5.42
N ASN A 158 -3.39 4.43 -6.27
CA ASN A 158 -3.85 3.73 -7.47
C ASN A 158 -4.74 2.53 -7.08
N PRO A 159 -5.91 2.34 -7.70
CA PRO A 159 -6.81 1.22 -7.40
C PRO A 159 -6.14 -0.16 -7.47
N ASN A 160 -5.16 -0.34 -8.36
CA ASN A 160 -4.42 -1.60 -8.45
C ASN A 160 -3.48 -1.82 -7.26
N VAL A 161 -2.93 -0.76 -6.63
CA VAL A 161 -2.15 -0.88 -5.38
C VAL A 161 -3.08 -1.36 -4.26
N ILE A 162 -4.22 -0.68 -4.10
CA ILE A 162 -5.19 -1.01 -3.05
C ILE A 162 -5.69 -2.44 -3.21
N ARG A 163 -6.10 -2.82 -4.43
CA ARG A 163 -6.61 -4.15 -4.75
C ARG A 163 -5.58 -5.26 -4.50
N SER A 164 -4.35 -5.09 -5.00
CA SER A 164 -3.31 -6.12 -4.87
C SER A 164 -2.75 -6.23 -3.46
N SER A 165 -2.94 -5.21 -2.62
CA SER A 165 -2.55 -5.26 -1.21
C SER A 165 -3.47 -6.12 -0.33
N VAL A 166 -4.70 -6.44 -0.81
CA VAL A 166 -5.70 -7.23 -0.06
C VAL A 166 -5.93 -6.68 1.36
N GLY A 167 -5.91 -5.34 1.50
CA GLY A 167 -6.07 -4.64 2.79
C GLY A 167 -4.76 -4.18 3.43
N GLY A 168 -3.61 -4.74 3.06
CA GLY A 168 -2.29 -4.33 3.61
C GLY A 168 -1.98 -2.84 3.45
N PHE A 169 -2.54 -2.18 2.42
CA PHE A 169 -2.47 -0.72 2.26
C PHE A 169 -3.03 0.05 3.47
N PHE A 170 -4.05 -0.48 4.13
CA PHE A 170 -4.67 0.15 5.29
C PHE A 170 -4.02 -0.26 6.62
N SER A 171 -3.48 -1.48 6.69
CA SER A 171 -2.93 -2.04 7.93
C SER A 171 -1.51 -1.55 8.22
N VAL A 172 -0.70 -1.28 7.18
CA VAL A 172 0.70 -0.91 7.30
C VAL A 172 0.88 0.60 7.24
N LEU A 173 1.64 1.18 8.16
CA LEU A 173 2.04 2.58 8.09
C LEU A 173 2.88 2.78 6.82
N THR A 174 2.44 3.69 5.96
CA THR A 174 3.12 3.96 4.69
C THR A 174 3.42 5.44 4.55
N PHE A 175 4.68 5.77 4.24
CA PHE A 175 5.17 7.13 4.06
C PHE A 175 5.70 7.30 2.64
N VAL A 176 5.55 8.51 2.10
CA VAL A 176 6.09 8.88 0.80
C VAL A 176 7.04 10.05 0.99
N CYS A 177 8.28 9.91 0.53
CA CYS A 177 9.30 10.96 0.69
C CYS A 177 10.38 10.86 -0.39
N GLU A 178 11.38 11.73 -0.34
CA GLU A 178 12.59 11.64 -1.15
C GLU A 178 13.60 10.64 -0.55
N ASN A 179 14.49 10.09 -1.36
CA ASN A 179 15.51 9.14 -0.96
C ASN A 179 16.39 9.64 0.20
N ASN A 180 16.81 10.90 0.16
CA ASN A 180 17.63 11.48 1.22
C ASN A 180 16.89 11.53 2.56
N GLN A 181 15.61 11.94 2.55
CA GLN A 181 14.78 11.97 3.76
C GLN A 181 14.63 10.57 4.37
N ALA A 182 14.40 9.53 3.54
CA ALA A 182 14.34 8.16 4.01
C ALA A 182 15.66 7.73 4.67
N LYS A 183 16.81 8.00 4.01
CA LYS A 183 18.12 7.62 4.53
C LYS A 183 18.48 8.34 5.83
N ASP A 184 18.23 9.64 5.91
CA ASP A 184 18.50 10.44 7.10
C ASP A 184 17.63 9.99 8.28
N PHE A 185 16.35 9.65 8.02
CA PHE A 185 15.47 9.07 9.03
C PHE A 185 16.04 7.76 9.59
N LEU A 186 16.45 6.81 8.73
CA LEU A 186 17.01 5.53 9.16
C LEU A 186 18.27 5.72 10.00
N LYS A 187 19.13 6.67 9.64
CA LYS A 187 20.34 7.02 10.41
C LYS A 187 20.00 7.61 11.78
N THR A 188 19.03 8.52 11.85
CA THR A 188 18.60 9.16 13.09
C THR A 188 18.16 8.13 14.13
N PHE A 189 17.50 7.05 13.70
CA PHE A 189 17.05 5.97 14.58
C PHE A 189 18.01 4.78 14.66
N ASN A 190 19.24 4.91 14.15
CA ASN A 190 20.26 3.85 14.13
C ASN A 190 19.75 2.52 13.56
N ILE A 191 18.96 2.58 12.50
CA ILE A 191 18.42 1.40 11.82
C ILE A 191 19.46 0.89 10.80
N ASN A 192 19.87 -0.38 10.92
CA ASN A 192 20.79 -1.01 9.98
C ASN A 192 20.15 -1.13 8.61
N ILE A 193 20.84 -0.67 7.59
CA ILE A 193 20.33 -0.62 6.21
C ILE A 193 20.89 -1.78 5.39
N TYR A 194 20.03 -2.64 4.89
CA TYR A 194 20.35 -3.75 4.00
C TYR A 194 19.76 -3.49 2.61
N ALA A 195 20.64 -3.29 1.63
CA ALA A 195 20.26 -2.96 0.26
C ALA A 195 20.21 -4.24 -0.60
N ALA A 196 19.06 -4.56 -1.17
CA ALA A 196 18.91 -5.69 -2.08
C ALA A 196 19.64 -5.38 -3.41
N SER A 197 20.81 -5.96 -3.61
CA SER A 197 21.68 -5.72 -4.76
C SER A 197 22.48 -6.96 -5.12
N LEU A 198 22.70 -7.17 -6.41
CA LEU A 198 23.56 -8.26 -6.87
C LEU A 198 25.06 -7.91 -6.78
N GLN A 199 25.38 -6.61 -6.75
CA GLN A 199 26.77 -6.13 -6.77
C GLN A 199 27.34 -6.05 -5.36
N LYS A 200 28.57 -6.57 -5.17
CA LYS A 200 29.35 -6.51 -3.91
C LYS A 200 28.52 -6.92 -2.67
N SER A 201 27.66 -7.92 -2.84
CA SER A 201 26.67 -8.33 -1.84
C SER A 201 27.07 -9.64 -1.15
N ILE A 202 26.67 -9.79 0.11
CA ILE A 202 26.71 -11.04 0.85
C ILE A 202 25.43 -11.84 0.60
N ASN A 203 25.46 -13.14 0.90
CA ASN A 203 24.26 -13.96 0.92
C ASN A 203 23.33 -13.44 2.04
N TYR A 204 22.05 -13.21 1.74
CA TYR A 204 21.08 -12.70 2.71
C TYR A 204 20.97 -13.55 3.98
N ALA A 205 21.16 -14.87 3.85
CA ALA A 205 21.13 -15.81 4.97
C ALA A 205 22.28 -15.63 5.98
N THR A 206 23.35 -14.92 5.58
CA THR A 206 24.50 -14.63 6.47
C THR A 206 24.44 -13.22 7.08
N ALA A 207 23.46 -12.40 6.73
CA ALA A 207 23.24 -11.09 7.32
C ALA A 207 22.56 -11.22 8.69
N ASP A 208 22.87 -10.31 9.62
CA ASP A 208 22.25 -10.26 10.94
C ASP A 208 21.03 -9.33 10.94
N PHE A 209 19.84 -9.89 10.83
CA PHE A 209 18.57 -9.17 10.86
C PHE A 209 17.92 -9.14 12.26
N THR A 210 18.60 -9.55 13.30
CA THR A 210 18.07 -9.58 14.67
C THR A 210 17.90 -8.20 15.29
N LYS A 211 18.62 -7.19 14.76
CA LYS A 211 18.61 -5.80 15.21
C LYS A 211 17.62 -4.95 14.40
N ALA A 212 17.51 -3.66 14.78
CA ALA A 212 16.77 -2.67 13.98
C ALA A 212 17.19 -2.74 12.50
N THR A 213 16.25 -3.02 11.61
CA THR A 213 16.53 -3.41 10.21
C THR A 213 15.68 -2.63 9.24
N ALA A 214 16.30 -2.07 8.20
CA ALA A 214 15.65 -1.58 7.00
C ALA A 214 16.08 -2.42 5.79
N LEU A 215 15.14 -3.01 5.08
CA LEU A 215 15.38 -3.63 3.77
C LEU A 215 15.06 -2.61 2.68
N VAL A 216 16.04 -2.31 1.83
CA VAL A 216 15.89 -1.36 0.71
C VAL A 216 15.78 -2.13 -0.60
N MET A 217 14.65 -1.96 -1.29
CA MET A 217 14.34 -2.60 -2.55
C MET A 217 14.30 -1.55 -3.66
N GLY A 218 15.02 -1.80 -4.75
CA GLY A 218 15.10 -0.90 -5.90
C GLY A 218 14.06 -1.18 -6.98
N SER A 219 14.00 -0.30 -7.98
CA SER A 219 13.15 -0.47 -9.16
C SER A 219 13.54 -1.71 -9.97
N GLU A 220 12.55 -2.28 -10.68
CA GLU A 220 12.75 -3.48 -11.50
C GLU A 220 13.72 -3.26 -12.66
N ALA A 221 13.74 -2.04 -13.21
CA ALA A 221 14.55 -1.71 -14.39
C ALA A 221 15.97 -1.27 -14.06
N LYS A 222 16.16 -0.50 -12.99
CA LYS A 222 17.44 0.17 -12.68
C LYS A 222 18.11 -0.34 -11.38
N GLY A 223 17.38 -1.12 -10.60
CA GLY A 223 17.81 -1.49 -9.26
C GLY A 223 17.85 -0.27 -8.32
N LEU A 224 18.82 -0.25 -7.42
CA LEU A 224 19.02 0.81 -6.42
C LEU A 224 19.92 1.92 -6.95
N SER A 225 19.59 3.17 -6.59
CA SER A 225 20.43 4.33 -6.89
C SER A 225 21.77 4.28 -6.12
N PRO A 226 22.78 5.06 -6.56
CA PRO A 226 24.08 5.14 -5.86
C PRO A 226 23.98 5.58 -4.40
N LEU A 227 22.91 6.27 -4.01
CA LEU A 227 22.68 6.68 -2.63
C LEU A 227 22.63 5.47 -1.68
N TRP A 228 21.96 4.40 -2.09
CA TRP A 228 21.78 3.19 -1.29
C TRP A 228 22.96 2.21 -1.39
N GLN A 229 23.94 2.49 -2.25
CA GLN A 229 25.16 1.69 -2.35
C GLN A 229 26.24 2.09 -1.32
N LYS A 230 26.10 3.27 -0.70
CA LYS A 230 27.01 3.80 0.29
C LYS A 230 26.44 3.62 1.70
N GLU A 231 27.29 3.18 2.63
CA GLU A 231 26.94 3.04 4.06
C GLU A 231 25.78 2.07 4.31
N THR A 232 25.67 1.03 3.48
CA THR A 232 24.66 -0.03 3.60
C THR A 232 25.33 -1.39 3.42
N THR A 233 24.72 -2.42 3.98
CA THR A 233 25.13 -3.80 3.70
C THR A 233 24.35 -4.31 2.50
N ALA A 234 25.03 -4.56 1.38
CA ALA A 234 24.39 -5.15 0.22
C ALA A 234 24.13 -6.64 0.45
N VAL A 235 22.89 -7.08 0.21
CA VAL A 235 22.47 -8.47 0.35
C VAL A 235 21.88 -8.99 -0.95
N LYS A 236 22.10 -10.27 -1.25
CA LYS A 236 21.53 -10.95 -2.42
C LYS A 236 20.85 -12.26 -2.05
N ILE A 237 19.82 -12.59 -2.83
CA ILE A 237 19.22 -13.93 -2.88
C ILE A 237 19.99 -14.69 -3.96
N PRO A 238 20.63 -15.83 -3.66
CA PRO A 238 21.34 -16.61 -4.67
C PRO A 238 20.38 -17.14 -5.75
N MET A 239 20.72 -16.93 -7.02
CA MET A 239 20.03 -17.53 -8.15
C MET A 239 20.78 -18.79 -8.59
N LEU A 240 20.07 -19.92 -8.62
CA LEU A 240 20.66 -21.23 -8.95
C LEU A 240 20.34 -21.69 -10.37
N GLY A 241 19.50 -20.95 -11.08
CA GLY A 241 19.07 -21.24 -12.44
C GLY A 241 19.63 -20.23 -13.46
N HIS A 242 18.89 -20.06 -14.55
CA HIS A 242 19.30 -19.19 -15.68
C HIS A 242 18.84 -17.73 -15.51
N VAL A 243 17.87 -17.46 -14.64
CA VAL A 243 17.42 -16.09 -14.37
C VAL A 243 18.38 -15.38 -13.43
N ASP A 244 18.58 -14.10 -13.65
CA ASP A 244 19.50 -13.27 -12.86
C ASP A 244 18.83 -12.58 -11.66
N SER A 245 17.48 -12.55 -11.61
CA SER A 245 16.74 -11.88 -10.56
C SER A 245 15.33 -12.46 -10.37
N LEU A 246 14.72 -12.16 -9.23
CA LEU A 246 13.31 -12.38 -8.93
C LEU A 246 12.50 -11.11 -9.15
N ASN A 247 11.20 -11.26 -9.35
CA ASN A 247 10.28 -10.13 -9.25
C ASN A 247 10.47 -9.42 -7.89
N VAL A 248 10.43 -8.09 -7.87
CA VAL A 248 10.74 -7.29 -6.67
C VAL A 248 9.83 -7.64 -5.50
N SER A 249 8.54 -7.92 -5.71
CA SER A 249 7.64 -8.29 -4.62
C SER A 249 7.95 -9.68 -4.05
N VAL A 250 8.42 -10.61 -4.90
CA VAL A 250 8.88 -11.94 -4.48
C VAL A 250 10.18 -11.83 -3.71
N ALA A 251 11.16 -11.08 -4.21
CA ALA A 251 12.42 -10.82 -3.51
C ALA A 251 12.18 -10.19 -2.13
N THR A 252 11.27 -9.20 -2.08
CA THR A 252 10.88 -8.57 -0.81
C THR A 252 10.30 -9.59 0.17
N ALA A 253 9.44 -10.49 -0.30
CA ALA A 253 8.85 -11.53 0.55
C ALA A 253 9.91 -12.47 1.13
N VAL A 254 10.86 -12.94 0.31
CA VAL A 254 11.96 -13.81 0.76
C VAL A 254 12.78 -13.12 1.84
N LEU A 255 13.22 -11.88 1.59
CA LEU A 255 14.03 -11.11 2.55
C LEU A 255 13.26 -10.77 3.83
N ALA A 256 11.99 -10.35 3.70
CA ALA A 256 11.17 -10.01 4.85
C ALA A 256 10.93 -11.21 5.78
N TYR A 257 10.68 -12.38 5.23
CA TYR A 257 10.49 -13.60 6.03
C TYR A 257 11.79 -14.15 6.61
N GLU A 258 12.94 -13.83 6.04
CA GLU A 258 14.23 -14.11 6.70
C GLU A 258 14.41 -13.24 7.94
N VAL A 259 14.05 -11.95 7.90
CA VAL A 259 13.99 -11.09 9.10
C VAL A 259 13.08 -11.70 10.16
N VAL A 260 11.88 -12.13 9.77
CA VAL A 260 10.92 -12.78 10.69
C VAL A 260 11.49 -14.06 11.29
N ARG A 261 12.13 -14.90 10.47
CA ARG A 261 12.74 -16.15 10.92
C ARG A 261 13.80 -15.89 11.99
N GLN A 262 14.74 -14.98 11.73
CA GLN A 262 15.83 -14.68 12.66
C GLN A 262 15.35 -14.05 13.97
N ARG A 263 14.25 -13.28 13.95
CA ARG A 263 13.69 -12.63 15.15
C ARG A 263 12.78 -13.52 15.98
N LYS A 264 12.32 -14.65 15.43
CA LYS A 264 11.48 -15.64 16.13
C LYS A 264 12.27 -16.86 16.60
N SER A 265 13.53 -16.98 16.21
CA SER A 265 14.47 -18.00 16.67
C SER A 265 15.16 -17.54 17.95
#